data_b0dd8945be20dd530dd081a4e22c7878
#
_entry.id   b0dd8945be20dd530dd081a4e22c7878
#
_cell.length_a   1.000
_cell.length_b   1.000
_cell.length_c   1.000
_cell.angle_alpha   90.00
_cell.angle_beta   90.00
_cell.angle_gamma   90.00
#
_symmetry.space_group_name_H-M   'P 1'
#
loop_
_entity.id
_entity.type
_entity.pdbx_description
1 polymer ?
#
loop_
_entity_poly.entity_id
_entity_poly.type
_entity_poly.pdbx_seq_one_letter_code
_entity_poly.pdbx_strand_id
1 'polypeptide(L)'
;MEIKLENESLELTINSFGAELKSITGKETGTQYLWDADEKYWKRSAPVLFPFVGSLKDKKFTVDGTDYPMGQHGFARDMEFELVSQTNDEAWFSLKSNDETLAKYPFEFVLEIGYKLSGSEIKVTWRVTNPAKKDLLFSIGGHPAFMCPVAEQGKQSDYYLKFDTDKAITYGLICDGGLLDKDDNLLEVDVDGYCQIDEHMFDKDALIIENRQASKVSLCTPDKKPYLTVSFDAPLFGLWSPAGMGAPFICIEPWYGRCDRAGFAGELKDREYGNSLAQGEKFEKSYTIAIEL
;
A
#
# COMPACT_ATOMS: atom_id res chain seq x y z
N MET A 1 20.73 -1.29 3.14
CA MET A 1 21.29 -2.46 2.40
C MET A 1 20.33 -2.83 1.30
N GLU A 2 20.84 -3.23 0.10
CA GLU A 2 20.02 -3.69 -1.01
C GLU A 2 20.05 -5.23 -1.11
N ILE A 3 18.90 -5.84 -1.28
CA ILE A 3 18.69 -7.29 -1.39
C ILE A 3 18.06 -7.58 -2.73
N LYS A 4 18.58 -8.60 -3.41
CA LYS A 4 18.01 -9.12 -4.66
C LYS A 4 17.36 -10.47 -4.43
N LEU A 5 16.18 -10.67 -5.00
CA LEU A 5 15.51 -11.95 -5.17
C LEU A 5 15.32 -12.18 -6.66
N GLU A 6 15.52 -13.40 -7.11
CA GLU A 6 15.34 -13.72 -8.52
C GLU A 6 14.92 -15.18 -8.74
N ASN A 7 14.23 -15.40 -9.84
CA ASN A 7 13.97 -16.72 -10.42
C ASN A 7 14.14 -16.68 -11.93
N GLU A 8 13.57 -17.62 -12.67
CA GLU A 8 13.69 -17.67 -14.14
C GLU A 8 12.98 -16.49 -14.82
N SER A 9 11.90 -15.95 -14.24
CA SER A 9 11.00 -14.96 -14.84
C SER A 9 11.27 -13.52 -14.40
N LEU A 10 11.53 -13.31 -13.09
CA LEU A 10 11.58 -11.99 -12.48
C LEU A 10 12.86 -11.78 -11.66
N GLU A 11 13.29 -10.51 -11.60
CA GLU A 11 14.24 -9.97 -10.65
C GLU A 11 13.56 -8.89 -9.79
N LEU A 12 13.76 -8.95 -8.47
CA LEU A 12 13.30 -7.96 -7.51
C LEU A 12 14.48 -7.32 -6.79
N THR A 13 14.37 -6.03 -6.51
CA THR A 13 15.29 -5.33 -5.61
C THR A 13 14.51 -4.79 -4.41
N ILE A 14 15.00 -5.04 -3.20
CA ILE A 14 14.39 -4.59 -1.94
C ILE A 14 15.45 -3.84 -1.14
N ASN A 15 15.10 -2.67 -0.60
CA ASN A 15 15.97 -1.92 0.29
C ASN A 15 15.58 -2.20 1.75
N SER A 16 16.56 -2.48 2.62
CA SER A 16 16.32 -2.64 4.06
C SER A 16 15.78 -1.38 4.75
N PHE A 17 16.06 -0.19 4.20
CA PHE A 17 15.41 1.04 4.65
C PHE A 17 13.95 1.05 4.21
N GLY A 18 13.05 1.01 5.17
CA GLY A 18 11.61 0.82 4.97
C GLY A 18 11.21 -0.61 4.59
N ALA A 19 12.16 -1.55 4.49
CA ALA A 19 11.98 -2.86 3.85
C ALA A 19 11.25 -2.72 2.50
N GLU A 20 11.58 -1.68 1.74
CA GLU A 20 10.83 -1.23 0.58
C GLU A 20 11.22 -1.97 -0.70
N LEU A 21 10.24 -2.55 -1.40
CA LEU A 21 10.43 -3.08 -2.76
C LEU A 21 10.72 -1.91 -3.71
N LYS A 22 11.85 -2.00 -4.43
CA LYS A 22 12.38 -0.91 -5.27
C LYS A 22 12.28 -1.20 -6.76
N SER A 23 12.26 -2.47 -7.16
CA SER A 23 12.10 -2.85 -8.57
C SER A 23 11.39 -4.19 -8.72
N ILE A 24 10.68 -4.33 -9.83
CA ILE A 24 10.17 -5.58 -10.38
C ILE A 24 10.53 -5.59 -11.85
N THR A 25 11.47 -6.44 -12.26
CA THR A 25 11.95 -6.49 -13.64
C THR A 25 11.68 -7.85 -14.24
N GLY A 26 11.01 -7.88 -15.40
CA GLY A 26 10.84 -9.08 -16.22
C GLY A 26 12.17 -9.45 -16.89
N LYS A 27 12.68 -10.65 -16.64
CA LYS A 27 14.03 -11.05 -17.12
C LYS A 27 14.09 -11.24 -18.63
N GLU A 28 13.00 -11.71 -19.27
CA GLU A 28 12.96 -11.94 -20.72
C GLU A 28 12.93 -10.61 -21.49
N THR A 29 12.13 -9.66 -21.05
CA THR A 29 11.87 -8.41 -21.79
C THR A 29 12.66 -7.21 -21.27
N GLY A 30 13.23 -7.28 -20.06
CA GLY A 30 13.82 -6.15 -19.37
C GLY A 30 12.79 -5.12 -18.88
N THR A 31 11.49 -5.44 -18.96
CA THR A 31 10.41 -4.52 -18.59
C THR A 31 10.42 -4.26 -17.09
N GLN A 32 10.42 -2.99 -16.72
CA GLN A 32 10.24 -2.53 -15.36
C GLN A 32 8.75 -2.32 -15.07
N TYR A 33 8.24 -2.98 -14.03
CA TYR A 33 6.82 -2.93 -13.65
C TYR A 33 6.54 -2.06 -12.44
N LEU A 34 7.52 -1.88 -11.54
CA LEU A 34 7.40 -1.00 -10.39
C LEU A 34 7.99 0.37 -10.71
N TRP A 35 7.39 1.42 -10.17
CA TRP A 35 7.88 2.80 -10.27
C TRP A 35 9.28 2.95 -9.63
N ASP A 36 10.18 3.64 -10.29
CA ASP A 36 11.60 3.78 -9.96
C ASP A 36 11.92 4.87 -8.94
N ALA A 37 10.90 5.56 -8.42
CA ALA A 37 11.01 6.64 -7.45
C ALA A 37 11.69 7.94 -7.98
N ASP A 38 11.50 8.29 -9.28
CA ASP A 38 11.93 9.59 -9.79
C ASP A 38 11.29 10.71 -8.96
N GLU A 39 12.14 11.51 -8.28
CA GLU A 39 11.74 12.60 -7.40
C GLU A 39 10.92 13.70 -8.10
N LYS A 40 10.94 13.74 -9.43
CA LYS A 40 10.10 14.65 -10.22
C LYS A 40 8.61 14.43 -9.94
N TYR A 41 8.21 13.19 -9.66
CA TYR A 41 6.82 12.82 -9.42
C TYR A 41 6.62 12.34 -7.98
N TRP A 42 7.34 11.31 -7.57
CA TRP A 42 7.21 10.73 -6.24
C TRP A 42 8.43 9.87 -5.89
N LYS A 43 9.12 10.20 -4.78
CA LYS A 43 10.41 9.64 -4.37
C LYS A 43 10.36 8.26 -3.70
N ARG A 44 9.26 7.53 -3.79
CA ARG A 44 9.09 6.19 -3.23
C ARG A 44 8.57 5.24 -4.30
N SER A 45 8.75 3.92 -4.09
CA SER A 45 8.29 2.89 -5.02
C SER A 45 7.16 2.04 -4.44
N ALA A 46 7.32 1.51 -3.22
CA ALA A 46 6.35 0.63 -2.56
C ALA A 46 6.47 0.69 -1.02
N PRO A 47 6.33 1.85 -0.38
CA PRO A 47 6.54 1.98 1.06
C PRO A 47 5.48 1.21 1.86
N VAL A 48 5.90 0.65 3.01
CA VAL A 48 4.99 0.16 4.03
C VAL A 48 4.38 1.33 4.80
N LEU A 49 3.11 1.23 5.13
CA LEU A 49 2.36 2.19 5.92
C LEU A 49 2.12 1.58 7.30
N PHE A 50 2.84 2.07 8.33
CA PHE A 50 2.74 1.57 9.70
C PHE A 50 3.31 2.61 10.69
N PRO A 51 2.71 2.80 11.88
CA PRO A 51 1.52 2.16 12.41
C PRO A 51 0.20 2.83 12.01
N PHE A 52 0.23 3.70 11.01
CA PHE A 52 -0.95 4.38 10.46
C PHE A 52 -0.96 4.35 8.93
N VAL A 53 -2.17 4.29 8.37
CA VAL A 53 -2.44 4.48 6.95
C VAL A 53 -3.11 5.84 6.79
N GLY A 54 -2.62 6.65 5.85
CA GLY A 54 -3.12 8.00 5.59
C GLY A 54 -2.76 9.01 6.68
N SER A 55 -3.45 10.12 6.68
CA SER A 55 -3.28 11.22 7.63
C SER A 55 -4.18 11.05 8.85
N LEU A 56 -3.72 11.59 9.97
CA LEU A 56 -4.50 11.72 11.20
C LEU A 56 -5.03 13.14 11.30
N LYS A 57 -6.22 13.28 11.87
CA LYS A 57 -6.79 14.60 12.17
C LYS A 57 -5.88 15.37 13.12
N ASP A 58 -5.64 16.62 12.79
CA ASP A 58 -4.72 17.50 13.51
C ASP A 58 -3.28 16.96 13.62
N LYS A 59 -2.89 15.98 12.76
CA LYS A 59 -1.58 15.33 12.73
C LYS A 59 -1.17 14.71 14.06
N LYS A 60 -2.13 14.17 14.79
CA LYS A 60 -1.92 13.51 16.08
C LYS A 60 -2.93 12.40 16.32
N PHE A 61 -2.65 11.56 17.28
CA PHE A 61 -3.61 10.60 17.84
C PHE A 61 -3.56 10.67 19.37
N THR A 62 -4.63 10.24 20.03
CA THR A 62 -4.78 10.28 21.48
C THR A 62 -4.84 8.86 22.02
N VAL A 63 -4.08 8.57 23.07
CA VAL A 63 -4.10 7.32 23.84
C VAL A 63 -4.22 7.65 25.33
N ASP A 64 -5.26 7.15 25.98
CA ASP A 64 -5.52 7.37 27.41
C ASP A 64 -5.44 8.86 27.77
N GLY A 65 -6.02 9.74 26.95
CA GLY A 65 -6.04 11.19 27.11
C GLY A 65 -4.73 11.91 26.81
N THR A 66 -3.68 11.20 26.34
CA THR A 66 -2.40 11.80 25.97
C THR A 66 -2.28 11.89 24.44
N ASP A 67 -1.93 13.07 23.92
CA ASP A 67 -1.73 13.33 22.50
C ASP A 67 -0.31 13.01 22.04
N TYR A 68 -0.21 12.34 20.92
CA TYR A 68 1.05 11.98 20.24
C TYR A 68 1.04 12.51 18.81
N PRO A 69 2.00 13.36 18.41
CA PRO A 69 2.10 13.83 17.03
C PRO A 69 2.52 12.68 16.11
N MET A 70 1.91 12.62 14.92
CA MET A 70 2.24 11.60 13.92
C MET A 70 2.06 12.15 12.51
N GLY A 71 3.05 11.89 11.65
CA GLY A 71 2.99 12.18 10.23
C GLY A 71 2.10 11.21 9.45
N GLN A 72 1.76 11.60 8.24
CA GLN A 72 1.04 10.75 7.30
C GLN A 72 1.76 9.41 7.09
N HIS A 73 1.01 8.30 7.16
CA HIS A 73 1.48 6.93 6.99
C HIS A 73 2.43 6.40 8.08
N GLY A 74 2.52 7.07 9.22
CA GLY A 74 3.38 6.63 10.31
C GLY A 74 4.87 6.81 10.02
N PHE A 75 5.70 5.91 10.53
CA PHE A 75 7.16 6.07 10.50
C PHE A 75 7.94 4.87 9.94
N ALA A 76 7.35 3.68 9.83
CA ALA A 76 8.12 2.46 9.51
C ALA A 76 8.84 2.56 8.16
N ARG A 77 8.25 3.23 7.17
CA ARG A 77 8.85 3.47 5.85
C ARG A 77 10.12 4.33 5.87
N ASP A 78 10.41 4.99 6.99
CA ASP A 78 11.55 5.86 7.20
C ASP A 78 12.54 5.29 8.24
N MET A 79 12.48 3.96 8.49
CA MET A 79 13.34 3.26 9.43
C MET A 79 14.12 2.13 8.77
N GLU A 80 15.29 1.83 9.31
CA GLU A 80 16.11 0.70 8.87
C GLU A 80 15.55 -0.60 9.49
N PHE A 81 15.30 -1.60 8.65
CA PHE A 81 14.90 -2.94 9.06
C PHE A 81 16.10 -3.89 9.08
N GLU A 82 16.12 -4.79 10.05
CA GLU A 82 17.06 -5.89 10.11
C GLU A 82 16.68 -6.98 9.10
N LEU A 83 17.62 -7.45 8.28
CA LEU A 83 17.42 -8.63 7.44
C LEU A 83 17.45 -9.89 8.34
N VAL A 84 16.33 -10.58 8.42
CA VAL A 84 16.16 -11.78 9.27
C VAL A 84 16.58 -13.05 8.53
N SER A 85 16.18 -13.16 7.27
CA SER A 85 16.53 -14.31 6.42
C SER A 85 16.45 -13.94 4.94
N GLN A 86 17.23 -14.66 4.14
CA GLN A 86 17.24 -14.52 2.67
C GLN A 86 17.56 -15.85 2.02
N THR A 87 16.82 -16.17 0.95
CA THR A 87 17.12 -17.17 -0.07
C THR A 87 17.16 -16.50 -1.45
N ASN A 88 17.25 -17.26 -2.53
CA ASN A 88 17.17 -16.66 -3.87
C ASN A 88 15.79 -16.07 -4.18
N ASP A 89 14.73 -16.60 -3.59
CA ASP A 89 13.34 -16.31 -3.89
C ASP A 89 12.53 -15.75 -2.71
N GLU A 90 13.15 -15.62 -1.53
CA GLU A 90 12.46 -15.14 -0.32
C GLU A 90 13.38 -14.30 0.56
N ALA A 91 12.86 -13.22 1.13
CA ALA A 91 13.54 -12.43 2.15
C ALA A 91 12.55 -11.95 3.21
N TRP A 92 13.02 -11.89 4.46
CA TRP A 92 12.28 -11.35 5.60
C TRP A 92 13.08 -10.26 6.30
N PHE A 93 12.37 -9.18 6.61
CA PHE A 93 12.90 -8.01 7.31
C PHE A 93 12.12 -7.80 8.60
N SER A 94 12.77 -7.28 9.64
CA SER A 94 12.15 -7.02 10.95
C SER A 94 12.48 -5.62 11.46
N LEU A 95 11.48 -4.96 11.99
CA LEU A 95 11.57 -3.72 12.76
C LEU A 95 10.96 -3.96 14.13
N LYS A 96 11.71 -3.70 15.19
CA LYS A 96 11.23 -3.77 16.57
C LYS A 96 11.10 -2.38 17.15
N SER A 97 10.11 -2.20 18.03
CA SER A 97 10.01 -0.98 18.82
C SER A 97 11.30 -0.73 19.60
N ASN A 98 11.66 0.54 19.74
CA ASN A 98 12.81 1.02 20.49
C ASN A 98 12.44 2.34 21.20
N ASP A 99 13.35 2.94 21.93
CA ASP A 99 13.09 4.17 22.67
C ASP A 99 12.62 5.32 21.77
N GLU A 100 13.14 5.42 20.55
CA GLU A 100 12.72 6.44 19.56
C GLU A 100 11.26 6.23 19.13
N THR A 101 10.88 4.99 18.80
CA THR A 101 9.52 4.68 18.37
C THR A 101 8.54 4.79 19.53
N LEU A 102 8.92 4.36 20.74
CA LEU A 102 8.08 4.43 21.94
C LEU A 102 7.78 5.87 22.34
N ALA A 103 8.69 6.80 22.11
CA ALA A 103 8.47 8.24 22.36
C ALA A 103 7.39 8.85 21.44
N LYS A 104 7.20 8.29 20.23
CA LYS A 104 6.25 8.76 19.21
C LYS A 104 4.94 7.94 19.21
N TYR A 105 5.03 6.67 19.60
CA TYR A 105 3.96 5.69 19.53
C TYR A 105 4.10 4.71 20.69
N PRO A 106 3.31 4.87 21.80
CA PRO A 106 3.54 4.24 23.09
C PRO A 106 3.10 2.76 23.12
N PHE A 107 3.50 1.99 22.13
CA PHE A 107 3.23 0.55 22.00
C PHE A 107 4.49 -0.18 21.57
N GLU A 108 4.77 -1.29 22.26
CA GLU A 108 5.78 -2.22 21.81
C GLU A 108 5.23 -3.06 20.64
N PHE A 109 6.07 -3.31 19.65
CA PHE A 109 5.71 -4.11 18.46
C PHE A 109 6.92 -4.83 17.89
N VAL A 110 6.64 -5.90 17.16
CA VAL A 110 7.55 -6.48 16.16
C VAL A 110 6.81 -6.47 14.84
N LEU A 111 7.32 -5.71 13.87
CA LEU A 111 6.84 -5.68 12.49
C LEU A 111 7.81 -6.47 11.63
N GLU A 112 7.31 -7.49 10.93
CA GLU A 112 8.07 -8.24 9.94
C GLU A 112 7.43 -8.08 8.56
N ILE A 113 8.28 -7.91 7.55
CA ILE A 113 7.86 -7.83 6.14
C ILE A 113 8.58 -8.92 5.37
N GLY A 114 7.81 -9.80 4.73
CA GLY A 114 8.31 -10.90 3.92
C GLY A 114 7.98 -10.71 2.45
N TYR A 115 8.94 -11.03 1.60
CA TYR A 115 8.79 -11.09 0.15
C TYR A 115 9.07 -12.50 -0.32
N LYS A 116 8.13 -13.10 -1.06
CA LYS A 116 8.29 -14.42 -1.67
C LYS A 116 7.99 -14.35 -3.16
N LEU A 117 8.96 -14.76 -3.96
CA LEU A 117 8.85 -14.85 -5.41
C LEU A 117 8.52 -16.28 -5.82
N SER A 118 7.46 -16.48 -6.62
CA SER A 118 7.05 -17.80 -7.11
C SER A 118 6.50 -17.69 -8.54
N GLY A 119 7.23 -18.19 -9.54
CA GLY A 119 6.89 -17.95 -10.94
C GLY A 119 6.85 -16.44 -11.24
N SER A 120 5.73 -15.94 -11.76
CA SER A 120 5.52 -14.52 -12.00
C SER A 120 4.78 -13.80 -10.86
N GLU A 121 4.62 -14.45 -9.70
CA GLU A 121 3.93 -13.88 -8.55
C GLU A 121 4.90 -13.46 -7.43
N ILE A 122 4.63 -12.30 -6.85
CA ILE A 122 5.35 -11.74 -5.70
C ILE A 122 4.36 -11.62 -4.56
N LYS A 123 4.52 -12.45 -3.52
CA LYS A 123 3.73 -12.35 -2.30
C LYS A 123 4.44 -11.44 -1.30
N VAL A 124 3.79 -10.36 -0.90
CA VAL A 124 4.22 -9.48 0.17
C VAL A 124 3.42 -9.81 1.42
N THR A 125 4.10 -10.15 2.51
CA THR A 125 3.45 -10.54 3.77
C THR A 125 3.86 -9.57 4.88
N TRP A 126 2.87 -9.11 5.62
CA TRP A 126 3.07 -8.35 6.86
C TRP A 126 2.75 -9.23 8.05
N ARG A 127 3.61 -9.19 9.04
CA ARG A 127 3.38 -9.81 10.33
C ARG A 127 3.63 -8.79 11.43
N VAL A 128 2.62 -8.54 12.26
CA VAL A 128 2.73 -7.67 13.44
C VAL A 128 2.50 -8.53 14.67
N THR A 129 3.43 -8.48 15.62
CA THR A 129 3.32 -9.21 16.90
C THR A 129 3.31 -8.20 18.05
N ASN A 130 2.41 -8.39 19.00
CA ASN A 130 2.40 -7.63 20.25
C ASN A 130 3.20 -8.37 21.34
N PRO A 131 4.42 -7.91 21.71
CA PRO A 131 5.21 -8.52 22.78
C PRO A 131 4.78 -8.06 24.18
N ALA A 132 4.01 -6.95 24.29
CA ALA A 132 3.67 -6.29 25.56
C ALA A 132 2.35 -6.77 26.14
N LYS A 133 2.10 -6.41 27.43
CA LYS A 133 0.82 -6.69 28.11
C LYS A 133 -0.31 -5.76 27.68
N LYS A 134 0.03 -4.52 27.27
CA LYS A 134 -0.93 -3.55 26.75
C LYS A 134 -1.32 -3.95 25.33
N ASP A 135 -2.61 -3.87 25.00
CA ASP A 135 -3.09 -4.12 23.65
C ASP A 135 -2.42 -3.18 22.63
N LEU A 136 -1.91 -3.73 21.56
CA LEU A 136 -1.30 -2.99 20.46
C LEU A 136 -2.39 -2.57 19.47
N LEU A 137 -2.53 -1.26 19.26
CA LEU A 137 -3.50 -0.66 18.34
C LEU A 137 -2.79 -0.08 17.12
N PHE A 138 -3.07 -0.55 15.91
CA PHE A 138 -2.35 -0.10 14.71
C PHE A 138 -3.21 -0.16 13.45
N SER A 139 -2.70 0.46 12.41
CA SER A 139 -3.10 0.25 11.02
C SER A 139 -1.89 -0.16 10.21
N ILE A 140 -2.09 -0.89 9.10
CA ILE A 140 -1.01 -1.29 8.20
C ILE A 140 -1.52 -1.32 6.75
N GLY A 141 -0.63 -1.02 5.81
CA GLY A 141 -0.91 -1.12 4.38
C GLY A 141 0.35 -1.08 3.53
N GLY A 142 0.18 -1.36 2.25
CA GLY A 142 1.19 -1.14 1.22
C GLY A 142 0.81 0.00 0.31
N HIS A 143 1.82 0.61 -0.29
CA HIS A 143 1.64 1.70 -1.24
C HIS A 143 2.48 1.46 -2.53
N PRO A 144 2.37 0.26 -3.14
CA PRO A 144 3.14 -0.03 -4.34
C PRO A 144 2.65 0.78 -5.54
N ALA A 145 3.58 1.41 -6.24
CA ALA A 145 3.35 2.16 -7.47
C ALA A 145 3.79 1.35 -8.67
N PHE A 146 2.92 1.16 -9.63
CA PHE A 146 3.16 0.35 -10.81
C PHE A 146 3.22 1.22 -12.07
N MET A 147 4.17 0.94 -12.95
CA MET A 147 4.30 1.64 -14.22
C MET A 147 3.00 1.60 -15.02
N CYS A 148 2.51 2.76 -15.38
CA CYS A 148 1.34 2.98 -16.23
C CYS A 148 1.50 4.33 -16.96
N PRO A 149 1.88 4.33 -18.23
CA PRO A 149 2.03 3.20 -19.17
C PRO A 149 3.17 2.25 -18.83
N VAL A 150 2.99 0.95 -19.13
CA VAL A 150 4.07 -0.03 -19.07
C VAL A 150 4.92 0.07 -20.34
N ALA A 151 6.25 -0.14 -20.20
CA ALA A 151 7.22 -0.05 -21.30
C ALA A 151 7.09 1.25 -22.13
N GLU A 152 6.70 2.36 -21.51
CA GLU A 152 6.55 3.69 -22.12
C GLU A 152 5.60 3.75 -23.33
N GLN A 153 4.63 2.84 -23.42
CA GLN A 153 3.69 2.74 -24.54
C GLN A 153 2.43 3.57 -24.33
N GLY A 154 2.35 4.75 -24.93
CA GLY A 154 1.20 5.64 -24.83
C GLY A 154 1.21 6.51 -23.58
N LYS A 155 0.03 6.85 -23.07
CA LYS A 155 -0.16 7.62 -21.85
C LYS A 155 -1.09 6.89 -20.88
N GLN A 156 -1.08 7.26 -19.62
CA GLN A 156 -1.86 6.63 -18.55
C GLN A 156 -3.36 6.51 -18.90
N SER A 157 -3.95 7.54 -19.49
CA SER A 157 -5.37 7.56 -19.88
C SER A 157 -5.72 6.65 -21.08
N ASP A 158 -4.75 6.05 -21.74
CA ASP A 158 -5.01 5.02 -22.78
C ASP A 158 -5.26 3.64 -22.14
N TYR A 159 -4.94 3.46 -20.84
CA TYR A 159 -4.95 2.21 -20.10
C TYR A 159 -6.25 2.02 -19.30
N TYR A 160 -6.42 0.81 -18.76
CA TYR A 160 -7.60 0.44 -18.00
C TYR A 160 -7.21 -0.13 -16.63
N LEU A 161 -8.05 0.14 -15.64
CA LEU A 161 -8.18 -0.65 -14.44
C LEU A 161 -9.19 -1.77 -14.70
N LYS A 162 -8.95 -2.96 -14.14
CA LYS A 162 -9.93 -4.05 -14.15
C LYS A 162 -10.14 -4.55 -12.74
N PHE A 163 -11.39 -4.64 -12.33
CA PHE A 163 -11.80 -5.15 -11.02
C PHE A 163 -12.47 -6.52 -11.16
N ASP A 164 -12.47 -7.30 -10.10
CA ASP A 164 -13.19 -8.58 -10.01
C ASP A 164 -14.68 -8.40 -9.65
N THR A 165 -15.29 -7.32 -10.11
CA THR A 165 -16.71 -6.98 -9.96
C THR A 165 -17.24 -6.32 -11.23
N ASP A 166 -18.52 -6.52 -11.51
CA ASP A 166 -19.30 -5.87 -12.57
C ASP A 166 -20.20 -4.72 -12.06
N LYS A 167 -20.03 -4.37 -10.77
CA LYS A 167 -20.83 -3.32 -10.11
C LYS A 167 -20.01 -2.06 -10.00
N ALA A 168 -20.66 -0.90 -10.16
CA ALA A 168 -20.06 0.39 -9.85
C ALA A 168 -19.49 0.38 -8.43
N ILE A 169 -18.30 0.96 -8.29
CA ILE A 169 -17.53 0.98 -7.03
C ILE A 169 -17.76 2.33 -6.36
N THR A 170 -18.21 2.32 -5.12
CA THR A 170 -18.26 3.53 -4.30
C THR A 170 -16.90 3.86 -3.73
N TYR A 171 -16.53 5.12 -3.73
CA TYR A 171 -15.27 5.57 -3.16
C TYR A 171 -15.38 6.89 -2.41
N GLY A 172 -14.52 7.05 -1.42
CA GLY A 172 -14.31 8.29 -0.70
C GLY A 172 -13.17 9.11 -1.30
N LEU A 173 -13.23 10.42 -1.12
CA LEU A 173 -12.22 11.37 -1.55
C LEU A 173 -11.50 11.99 -0.34
N ILE A 174 -10.26 12.39 -0.59
CA ILE A 174 -9.44 13.11 0.36
C ILE A 174 -9.81 14.60 0.32
N CYS A 175 -9.98 15.19 1.50
CA CYS A 175 -10.14 16.63 1.70
C CYS A 175 -8.94 17.25 2.39
N ASP A 176 -9.05 18.52 2.77
CA ASP A 176 -7.99 19.28 3.46
C ASP A 176 -7.43 18.51 4.66
N GLY A 177 -6.12 18.51 4.79
CA GLY A 177 -5.40 17.78 5.83
C GLY A 177 -5.17 16.29 5.54
N GLY A 178 -5.55 15.80 4.36
CA GLY A 178 -5.39 14.39 3.96
C GLY A 178 -6.41 13.47 4.64
N LEU A 179 -7.60 13.99 4.97
CA LEU A 179 -8.66 13.31 5.69
C LEU A 179 -9.74 12.80 4.73
N LEU A 180 -10.45 11.74 5.13
CA LEU A 180 -11.58 11.25 4.35
C LEU A 180 -12.76 12.22 4.46
N ASP A 181 -13.25 12.66 3.32
CA ASP A 181 -14.50 13.41 3.17
C ASP A 181 -15.68 12.46 2.89
N LYS A 182 -16.58 12.85 2.04
CA LYS A 182 -17.72 12.05 1.61
C LYS A 182 -17.28 10.83 0.81
N ASP A 183 -17.99 9.74 1.00
CA ASP A 183 -17.73 8.41 0.45
C ASP A 183 -18.86 7.91 -0.46
N ASP A 184 -19.55 8.83 -1.14
CA ASP A 184 -20.70 8.57 -2.02
C ASP A 184 -20.38 8.77 -3.53
N ASN A 185 -19.10 8.86 -3.90
CA ASN A 185 -18.70 8.93 -5.30
C ASN A 185 -18.80 7.56 -5.95
N LEU A 186 -19.02 7.53 -7.27
CA LEU A 186 -19.12 6.28 -8.03
C LEU A 186 -18.05 6.21 -9.12
N LEU A 187 -17.36 5.09 -9.17
CA LEU A 187 -16.49 4.68 -10.26
C LEU A 187 -17.23 3.64 -11.09
N GLU A 188 -17.64 4.03 -12.29
CA GLU A 188 -18.34 3.14 -13.20
C GLU A 188 -17.39 2.10 -13.79
N VAL A 189 -17.82 0.84 -13.82
CA VAL A 189 -17.13 -0.26 -14.49
C VAL A 189 -18.06 -0.89 -15.52
N ASP A 190 -17.51 -1.44 -16.59
CA ASP A 190 -18.29 -2.18 -17.57
C ASP A 190 -18.65 -3.61 -17.08
N VAL A 191 -19.41 -4.34 -17.88
CA VAL A 191 -19.88 -5.70 -17.53
C VAL A 191 -18.75 -6.72 -17.33
N ASP A 192 -17.55 -6.41 -17.80
CA ASP A 192 -16.34 -7.23 -17.64
C ASP A 192 -15.42 -6.70 -16.52
N GLY A 193 -15.86 -5.64 -15.80
CA GLY A 193 -15.15 -5.03 -14.69
C GLY A 193 -14.08 -4.00 -15.10
N TYR A 194 -14.05 -3.54 -16.35
CA TYR A 194 -13.09 -2.53 -16.80
C TYR A 194 -13.56 -1.12 -16.52
N CYS A 195 -12.61 -0.29 -16.10
CA CYS A 195 -12.73 1.16 -16.00
C CYS A 195 -11.58 1.80 -16.75
N GLN A 196 -11.85 2.64 -17.76
CA GLN A 196 -10.78 3.41 -18.41
C GLN A 196 -10.23 4.44 -17.44
N ILE A 197 -8.91 4.59 -17.41
CA ILE A 197 -8.26 5.59 -16.57
C ILE A 197 -8.52 6.96 -17.19
N ASP A 198 -9.13 7.86 -16.42
CA ASP A 198 -9.39 9.22 -16.82
C ASP A 198 -8.25 10.15 -16.38
N GLU A 199 -7.92 11.18 -17.18
CA GLU A 199 -6.84 12.14 -16.86
C GLU A 199 -7.11 12.94 -15.56
N HIS A 200 -8.38 13.02 -15.13
CA HIS A 200 -8.84 13.72 -13.93
C HIS A 200 -9.17 12.78 -12.77
N MET A 201 -8.96 11.45 -12.94
CA MET A 201 -9.33 10.46 -11.94
C MET A 201 -8.75 10.75 -10.56
N PHE A 202 -7.53 11.28 -10.50
CA PHE A 202 -6.78 11.54 -9.27
C PHE A 202 -6.65 13.05 -8.93
N ASP A 203 -7.41 13.94 -9.57
CA ASP A 203 -7.34 15.41 -9.32
C ASP A 203 -7.63 15.77 -7.86
N LYS A 204 -8.38 14.93 -7.15
CA LYS A 204 -8.72 15.09 -5.73
C LYS A 204 -7.99 14.08 -4.82
N ASP A 205 -6.75 13.70 -5.18
CA ASP A 205 -5.94 12.75 -4.45
C ASP A 205 -6.44 11.30 -4.60
N ALA A 206 -6.22 10.43 -3.62
CA ALA A 206 -6.53 9.02 -3.67
C ALA A 206 -8.04 8.72 -3.68
N LEU A 207 -8.44 7.70 -4.44
CA LEU A 207 -9.76 7.07 -4.33
C LEU A 207 -9.71 6.03 -3.23
N ILE A 208 -10.49 6.19 -2.16
CA ILE A 208 -10.56 5.28 -1.02
C ILE A 208 -11.74 4.34 -1.20
N ILE A 209 -11.48 3.07 -1.47
CA ILE A 209 -12.51 2.06 -1.70
C ILE A 209 -12.61 1.17 -0.45
N GLU A 210 -13.74 1.30 0.27
CA GLU A 210 -14.03 0.58 1.51
C GLU A 210 -14.94 -0.64 1.26
N ASN A 211 -15.15 -1.47 2.29
CA ASN A 211 -16.16 -2.53 2.33
C ASN A 211 -15.93 -3.71 1.37
N ARG A 212 -14.67 -4.05 1.05
CA ARG A 212 -14.32 -5.22 0.23
C ARG A 212 -15.05 -5.27 -1.12
N GLN A 213 -15.24 -4.14 -1.78
CA GLN A 213 -15.96 -4.05 -3.04
C GLN A 213 -15.23 -4.75 -4.19
N ALA A 214 -13.92 -4.93 -4.08
CA ALA A 214 -13.11 -5.77 -4.95
C ALA A 214 -11.99 -6.43 -4.12
N SER A 215 -11.46 -7.55 -4.60
CA SER A 215 -10.31 -8.27 -4.04
C SER A 215 -9.15 -8.40 -5.01
N LYS A 216 -9.36 -7.99 -6.26
CA LYS A 216 -8.35 -7.94 -7.33
C LYS A 216 -8.49 -6.67 -8.13
N VAL A 217 -7.35 -6.05 -8.40
CA VAL A 217 -7.25 -4.91 -9.32
C VAL A 217 -6.12 -5.17 -10.28
N SER A 218 -6.41 -5.14 -11.59
CA SER A 218 -5.41 -5.28 -12.64
C SER A 218 -5.19 -3.97 -13.37
N LEU A 219 -3.96 -3.72 -13.76
CA LEU A 219 -3.60 -2.74 -14.78
C LEU A 219 -3.61 -3.43 -16.15
N CYS A 220 -4.31 -2.84 -17.09
CA CYS A 220 -4.50 -3.40 -18.43
C CYS A 220 -4.06 -2.42 -19.51
N THR A 221 -3.46 -2.97 -20.57
CA THR A 221 -3.05 -2.22 -21.77
C THR A 221 -4.25 -1.60 -22.50
N PRO A 222 -4.03 -0.74 -23.53
CA PRO A 222 -5.12 -0.15 -24.32
C PRO A 222 -6.02 -1.18 -25.02
N ASP A 223 -5.52 -2.39 -25.30
CA ASP A 223 -6.29 -3.51 -25.85
C ASP A 223 -6.93 -4.40 -24.77
N LYS A 224 -7.04 -3.87 -23.54
CA LYS A 224 -7.67 -4.51 -22.35
C LYS A 224 -7.01 -5.83 -21.93
N LYS A 225 -5.71 -6.03 -22.19
CA LYS A 225 -4.98 -7.18 -21.66
C LYS A 225 -4.35 -6.83 -20.31
N PRO A 226 -4.62 -7.59 -19.25
CA PRO A 226 -3.90 -7.43 -17.99
C PRO A 226 -2.40 -7.65 -18.20
N TYR A 227 -1.57 -6.79 -17.63
CA TYR A 227 -0.12 -6.99 -17.55
C TYR A 227 0.39 -7.10 -16.12
N LEU A 228 -0.43 -6.66 -15.16
CA LEU A 228 -0.17 -6.74 -13.74
C LEU A 228 -1.48 -6.83 -12.97
N THR A 229 -1.54 -7.72 -11.97
CA THR A 229 -2.70 -7.88 -11.09
C THR A 229 -2.27 -7.85 -9.64
N VAL A 230 -2.93 -7.03 -8.80
CA VAL A 230 -2.78 -7.04 -7.34
C VAL A 230 -4.00 -7.72 -6.72
N SER A 231 -3.75 -8.78 -5.93
CA SER A 231 -4.79 -9.54 -5.22
C SER A 231 -4.60 -9.43 -3.71
N PHE A 232 -5.68 -9.23 -2.95
CA PHE A 232 -5.64 -9.01 -1.51
C PHE A 232 -6.93 -9.41 -0.81
N ASP A 233 -6.85 -9.68 0.51
CA ASP A 233 -7.98 -9.86 1.42
C ASP A 233 -8.13 -8.63 2.36
N ALA A 234 -7.76 -7.46 1.89
CA ALA A 234 -7.87 -6.24 2.68
C ALA A 234 -9.32 -5.73 2.72
N PRO A 235 -9.79 -5.14 3.85
CA PRO A 235 -11.15 -4.59 3.95
C PRO A 235 -11.35 -3.34 3.10
N LEU A 236 -10.28 -2.70 2.67
CA LEU A 236 -10.28 -1.49 1.85
C LEU A 236 -8.96 -1.37 1.09
N PHE A 237 -8.96 -0.57 0.05
CA PHE A 237 -7.77 -0.25 -0.72
C PHE A 237 -7.84 1.17 -1.28
N GLY A 238 -6.68 1.71 -1.63
CA GLY A 238 -6.53 2.99 -2.30
C GLY A 238 -6.11 2.83 -3.76
N LEU A 239 -6.53 3.75 -4.61
CA LEU A 239 -5.97 3.98 -5.93
C LEU A 239 -5.44 5.40 -5.98
N TRP A 240 -4.21 5.59 -6.46
CA TRP A 240 -3.59 6.91 -6.46
C TRP A 240 -2.57 7.09 -7.59
N SER A 241 -2.50 8.32 -8.06
CA SER A 241 -1.39 8.89 -8.84
C SER A 241 -1.30 10.37 -8.50
N PRO A 242 -0.13 11.03 -8.58
CA PRO A 242 0.00 12.46 -8.26
C PRO A 242 -0.91 13.34 -9.12
N ALA A 243 -1.76 14.11 -8.47
CA ALA A 243 -2.75 14.99 -9.12
C ALA A 243 -2.11 15.96 -10.11
N GLY A 244 -2.62 16.02 -11.34
CA GLY A 244 -2.22 16.99 -12.35
C GLY A 244 -0.77 16.90 -12.86
N MET A 245 -0.01 15.87 -12.46
CA MET A 245 1.40 15.74 -12.83
C MET A 245 1.62 14.85 -14.07
N GLY A 246 0.63 14.06 -14.48
CA GLY A 246 0.80 13.07 -15.55
C GLY A 246 1.89 12.05 -15.23
N ALA A 247 1.98 11.62 -13.98
CA ALA A 247 2.97 10.67 -13.53
C ALA A 247 2.76 9.30 -14.22
N PRO A 248 3.83 8.62 -14.67
CA PRO A 248 3.71 7.38 -15.43
C PRO A 248 3.53 6.15 -14.52
N PHE A 249 2.72 6.26 -13.47
CA PHE A 249 2.42 5.16 -12.56
C PHE A 249 1.05 5.29 -11.90
N ILE A 250 0.52 4.18 -11.42
CA ILE A 250 -0.66 4.11 -10.56
C ILE A 250 -0.33 3.24 -9.34
N CYS A 251 -0.70 3.70 -8.16
CA CYS A 251 -0.66 2.91 -6.94
C CYS A 251 -1.95 2.09 -6.79
N ILE A 252 -1.79 0.82 -6.41
CA ILE A 252 -2.89 -0.07 -6.00
C ILE A 252 -2.54 -0.53 -4.58
N GLU A 253 -3.26 -0.02 -3.60
CA GLU A 253 -2.82 0.03 -2.22
C GLU A 253 -3.74 -0.78 -1.29
N PRO A 254 -3.44 -2.05 -0.97
CA PRO A 254 -4.22 -2.81 0.02
C PRO A 254 -3.98 -2.27 1.43
N TRP A 255 -5.08 -2.05 2.20
CA TRP A 255 -5.03 -1.43 3.52
C TRP A 255 -5.83 -2.16 4.59
N TYR A 256 -5.31 -2.16 5.81
CA TYR A 256 -5.95 -2.52 7.07
C TYR A 256 -5.92 -1.30 7.99
N GLY A 257 -6.76 -0.34 7.70
CA GLY A 257 -6.84 0.99 8.27
C GLY A 257 -6.80 2.06 7.18
N ARG A 258 -7.18 3.30 7.49
CA ARG A 258 -7.11 4.45 6.59
C ARG A 258 -6.90 5.76 7.35
N CYS A 259 -6.83 6.88 6.63
CA CYS A 259 -6.85 8.21 7.23
C CYS A 259 -8.12 8.43 8.08
N ASP A 260 -8.06 9.37 8.99
CA ASP A 260 -9.23 9.76 9.76
C ASP A 260 -10.29 10.43 8.87
N ARG A 261 -11.55 10.39 9.30
CA ARG A 261 -12.59 11.26 8.73
C ARG A 261 -12.39 12.70 9.21
N ALA A 262 -12.79 13.66 8.40
CA ALA A 262 -12.72 15.07 8.74
C ALA A 262 -13.38 15.42 10.10
N GLY A 263 -14.46 14.70 10.45
CA GLY A 263 -15.19 14.86 11.71
C GLY A 263 -14.70 13.98 12.87
N PHE A 264 -13.60 13.23 12.71
CA PHE A 264 -13.13 12.33 13.78
C PHE A 264 -12.73 13.10 15.06
N ALA A 265 -13.17 12.62 16.20
CA ALA A 265 -12.91 13.23 17.52
C ALA A 265 -12.63 12.18 18.63
N GLY A 266 -12.36 10.93 18.22
CA GLY A 266 -12.08 9.82 19.14
C GLY A 266 -10.62 9.64 19.47
N GLU A 267 -10.33 8.66 20.31
CA GLU A 267 -8.99 8.17 20.58
C GLU A 267 -8.54 7.13 19.53
N LEU A 268 -7.29 6.68 19.61
CA LEU A 268 -6.72 5.68 18.69
C LEU A 268 -7.60 4.41 18.58
N LYS A 269 -8.17 3.94 19.69
CA LYS A 269 -9.05 2.77 19.76
C LYS A 269 -10.38 2.93 19.02
N ASP A 270 -10.82 4.17 18.78
CA ASP A 270 -12.10 4.50 18.15
C ASP A 270 -11.98 4.69 16.64
N ARG A 271 -10.77 4.54 16.07
CA ARG A 271 -10.54 4.69 14.63
C ARG A 271 -11.15 3.53 13.85
N GLU A 272 -11.84 3.88 12.77
CA GLU A 272 -12.42 2.89 11.86
C GLU A 272 -11.32 2.04 11.17
N TYR A 273 -11.58 0.76 10.99
CA TYR A 273 -10.65 -0.24 10.41
C TYR A 273 -9.32 -0.40 11.16
N GLY A 274 -9.23 0.11 12.39
CA GLY A 274 -8.07 -0.13 13.25
C GLY A 274 -7.93 -1.60 13.64
N ASN A 275 -6.70 -2.05 13.87
CA ASN A 275 -6.41 -3.40 14.34
C ASN A 275 -6.01 -3.36 15.81
N SER A 276 -6.35 -4.40 16.57
CA SER A 276 -5.95 -4.59 17.96
C SER A 276 -5.38 -6.00 18.14
N LEU A 277 -4.28 -6.09 18.91
CA LEU A 277 -3.66 -7.37 19.29
C LEU A 277 -3.45 -7.41 20.78
N ALA A 278 -3.96 -8.43 21.45
CA ALA A 278 -3.62 -8.73 22.84
C ALA A 278 -2.17 -9.25 22.94
N GLN A 279 -1.67 -9.37 24.18
CA GLN A 279 -0.31 -9.86 24.43
C GLN A 279 -0.04 -11.21 23.71
N GLY A 280 1.03 -11.27 22.96
CA GLY A 280 1.49 -12.46 22.25
C GLY A 280 0.71 -12.80 20.98
N GLU A 281 -0.37 -12.06 20.68
CA GLU A 281 -1.11 -12.24 19.43
C GLU A 281 -0.32 -11.74 18.22
N LYS A 282 -0.68 -12.29 17.06
CA LYS A 282 -0.09 -11.98 15.77
C LYS A 282 -1.16 -11.64 14.74
N PHE A 283 -0.95 -10.55 14.04
CA PHE A 283 -1.62 -10.23 12.79
C PHE A 283 -0.73 -10.71 11.66
N GLU A 284 -1.26 -11.50 10.73
CA GLU A 284 -0.56 -11.88 9.52
C GLU A 284 -1.49 -11.73 8.32
N LYS A 285 -1.10 -10.88 7.39
CA LYS A 285 -1.83 -10.61 6.15
C LYS A 285 -0.86 -10.42 5.01
N SER A 286 -1.36 -10.65 3.79
CA SER A 286 -0.54 -10.53 2.58
C SER A 286 -1.36 -10.00 1.41
N TYR A 287 -0.64 -9.50 0.41
CA TYR A 287 -1.14 -9.28 -0.94
C TYR A 287 -0.17 -9.91 -1.94
N THR A 288 -0.67 -10.17 -3.14
CA THR A 288 0.12 -10.76 -4.23
C THR A 288 0.11 -9.82 -5.42
N ILE A 289 1.28 -9.58 -5.98
CA ILE A 289 1.48 -8.90 -7.26
C ILE A 289 1.78 -10.00 -8.28
N ALA A 290 0.92 -10.18 -9.28
CA ALA A 290 1.14 -11.10 -10.39
C ALA A 290 1.50 -10.31 -11.64
N ILE A 291 2.59 -10.70 -12.30
CA ILE A 291 3.00 -10.16 -13.60
C ILE A 291 2.53 -11.13 -14.68
N GLU A 292 1.75 -10.63 -15.61
CA GLU A 292 1.26 -11.39 -16.77
C GLU A 292 2.35 -11.34 -17.86
N LEU A 293 3.17 -12.40 -17.95
CA LEU A 293 4.33 -12.51 -18.82
C LEU A 293 3.95 -12.97 -20.24
#